data_cfd932ffe76e43c56286917d8de21a49
#
_entry.id   cfd932ffe76e43c56286917d8de21a49
#
_cell.length_a   1.000
_cell.length_b   1.000
_cell.length_c   1.000
_cell.angle_alpha   90.00
_cell.angle_beta   90.00
_cell.angle_gamma   90.00
#
_symmetry.space_group_name_H-M   'P 1'
#
loop_
_entity.id
_entity.type
_entity.pdbx_description
1 polymer ?
#
loop_
_entity_poly.entity_id
_entity_poly.type
_entity_poly.pdbx_seq_one_letter_code
_entity_poly.pdbx_strand_id
1 'polypeptide(L)'
;MKISVIKDENNNSLGYLLYFEYDSSFIIELPEDADEWKTPLLLSSYAKRKKYTIMPNDALLWVKERIVPSSRQNIASILKDSNLKEYDEYKLLMLNEGRCCQDNYYLESCNSIPSFILQRQKLLIKDFLILENRDLLIFFNNDESRIYKIETNYETISISAGGYGLEIDENMFIDNRHIYNNSTILNIKYADFISFVRNNVLDAAEAAGLSKCTRQNIKDLKDKGKLNTVKESSKYSLFLKSDVIKNA
;
A
#
# COMPACT_ATOMS: atom_id res chain seq x y z
N MET A 1 5.66 -3.70 -9.03
CA MET A 1 5.90 -2.27 -9.30
C MET A 1 6.76 -2.13 -10.55
N LYS A 2 6.37 -1.25 -11.47
CA LYS A 2 7.19 -0.85 -12.63
C LYS A 2 7.64 0.59 -12.41
N ILE A 3 8.82 0.94 -12.92
CA ILE A 3 9.40 2.27 -12.77
C ILE A 3 9.81 2.82 -14.13
N SER A 4 9.53 4.08 -14.38
CA SER A 4 9.97 4.80 -15.57
C SER A 4 10.53 6.17 -15.17
N VAL A 5 11.60 6.59 -15.84
CA VAL A 5 12.18 7.92 -15.66
C VAL A 5 11.42 8.91 -16.53
N ILE A 6 11.02 10.04 -15.97
CA ILE A 6 10.48 11.18 -16.72
C ILE A 6 11.69 12.01 -17.22
N LYS A 7 11.82 12.15 -18.52
CA LYS A 7 12.93 12.85 -19.16
C LYS A 7 12.45 14.03 -20.01
N ASP A 8 13.31 15.04 -20.15
CA ASP A 8 13.12 16.13 -21.09
C ASP A 8 13.77 15.82 -22.47
N GLU A 9 13.63 16.72 -23.42
CA GLU A 9 14.22 16.63 -24.76
C GLU A 9 15.76 16.54 -24.78
N ASN A 10 16.41 17.01 -23.71
CA ASN A 10 17.86 16.97 -23.54
C ASN A 10 18.33 15.71 -22.78
N ASN A 11 17.41 14.75 -22.56
CA ASN A 11 17.68 13.50 -21.85
C ASN A 11 17.99 13.68 -20.34
N ASN A 12 17.62 14.82 -19.75
CA ASN A 12 17.74 15.03 -18.31
C ASN A 12 16.63 14.30 -17.56
N SER A 13 16.99 13.64 -16.46
CA SER A 13 16.02 13.00 -15.56
C SER A 13 15.36 14.05 -14.68
N LEU A 14 14.04 14.16 -14.73
CA LEU A 14 13.25 15.14 -13.99
C LEU A 14 12.47 14.53 -12.82
N GLY A 15 12.18 13.26 -12.91
CA GLY A 15 11.41 12.52 -11.91
C GLY A 15 11.20 11.07 -12.30
N TYR A 16 10.41 10.36 -11.55
CA TYR A 16 10.16 8.94 -11.74
C TYR A 16 8.67 8.64 -11.59
N LEU A 17 8.11 7.94 -12.55
CA LEU A 17 6.77 7.37 -12.49
C LEU A 17 6.85 5.94 -11.97
N LEU A 18 6.15 5.66 -10.88
CA LEU A 18 5.98 4.34 -10.29
C LEU A 18 4.57 3.85 -10.62
N TYR A 19 4.44 2.64 -11.16
CA TYR A 19 3.17 1.99 -11.42
C TYR A 19 3.03 0.71 -10.60
N PHE A 20 1.93 0.58 -9.89
CA PHE A 20 1.58 -0.56 -9.05
C PHE A 20 0.50 -1.39 -9.73
N GLU A 21 0.87 -2.59 -10.21
CA GLU A 21 -0.01 -3.46 -11.00
C GLU A 21 -1.19 -4.03 -10.19
N TYR A 22 -1.05 -4.10 -8.88
CA TYR A 22 -2.05 -4.69 -7.99
C TYR A 22 -3.36 -3.88 -7.94
N ASP A 23 -3.24 -2.57 -7.85
CA ASP A 23 -4.36 -1.62 -7.73
C ASP A 23 -4.40 -0.59 -8.89
N SER A 24 -3.57 -0.80 -9.92
CA SER A 24 -3.45 0.08 -11.09
C SER A 24 -3.15 1.54 -10.74
N SER A 25 -2.49 1.78 -9.60
CA SER A 25 -2.19 3.12 -9.11
C SER A 25 -0.84 3.64 -9.63
N PHE A 26 -0.72 4.98 -9.65
CA PHE A 26 0.48 5.69 -10.04
C PHE A 26 0.99 6.57 -8.91
N ILE A 27 2.29 6.67 -8.77
CA ILE A 27 2.99 7.65 -7.93
C ILE A 27 4.06 8.33 -8.78
N ILE A 28 4.25 9.64 -8.61
CA ILE A 28 5.39 10.32 -9.20
C ILE A 28 6.31 10.79 -8.08
N GLU A 29 7.60 10.45 -8.21
CA GLU A 29 8.65 10.87 -7.29
C GLU A 29 9.57 11.86 -7.97
N LEU A 30 9.66 13.07 -7.41
CA LEU A 30 10.59 14.11 -7.85
C LEU A 30 11.82 14.11 -6.94
N PRO A 31 13.03 14.37 -7.48
CA PRO A 31 14.21 14.61 -6.66
C PRO A 31 14.04 15.93 -5.86
N GLU A 32 14.78 16.07 -4.75
CA GLU A 32 14.63 17.26 -3.87
C GLU A 32 15.17 18.54 -4.46
N ASP A 33 16.01 18.41 -5.47
CA ASP A 33 16.58 19.50 -6.28
C ASP A 33 15.79 19.75 -7.58
N ALA A 34 14.58 19.19 -7.71
CA ALA A 34 13.73 19.40 -8.87
C ALA A 34 13.49 20.90 -9.10
N ASP A 35 13.93 21.38 -10.27
CA ASP A 35 13.73 22.76 -10.70
C ASP A 35 12.29 22.95 -11.20
N GLU A 36 11.55 23.87 -10.56
CA GLU A 36 10.15 24.15 -10.92
C GLU A 36 9.99 24.59 -12.40
N TRP A 37 11.01 25.20 -12.99
CA TRP A 37 10.97 25.70 -14.37
C TRP A 37 11.28 24.62 -15.41
N LYS A 38 11.95 23.54 -15.00
CA LYS A 38 12.30 22.39 -15.87
C LYS A 38 11.35 21.20 -15.68
N THR A 39 10.54 21.21 -14.63
CA THR A 39 9.58 20.15 -14.33
C THR A 39 8.29 20.33 -15.16
N PRO A 40 7.65 19.25 -15.67
CA PRO A 40 6.38 19.35 -16.40
C PRO A 40 5.35 20.18 -15.66
N LEU A 41 4.53 20.97 -16.40
CA LEU A 41 3.67 22.01 -15.85
C LEU A 41 2.82 21.57 -14.65
N LEU A 42 2.16 20.42 -14.74
CA LEU A 42 1.36 19.88 -13.63
C LEU A 42 2.24 19.58 -12.40
N LEU A 43 3.45 19.05 -12.60
CA LEU A 43 4.37 18.64 -11.54
C LEU A 43 5.16 19.83 -10.96
N SER A 44 5.33 20.91 -11.71
CA SER A 44 6.07 22.12 -11.29
C SER A 44 5.48 22.74 -10.02
N SER A 45 4.16 22.71 -9.87
CA SER A 45 3.47 23.20 -8.68
C SER A 45 3.84 22.40 -7.42
N TYR A 46 4.17 21.12 -7.56
CA TYR A 46 4.64 20.25 -6.48
C TYR A 46 6.08 20.56 -6.11
N ALA A 47 6.98 20.68 -7.09
CA ALA A 47 8.37 21.08 -6.90
C ALA A 47 8.44 22.44 -6.17
N LYS A 48 7.67 23.43 -6.61
CA LYS A 48 7.56 24.76 -5.97
C LYS A 48 7.14 24.68 -4.51
N ARG A 49 6.20 23.82 -4.15
CA ARG A 49 5.74 23.60 -2.77
C ARG A 49 6.65 22.66 -1.96
N LYS A 50 7.77 22.19 -2.54
CA LYS A 50 8.67 21.18 -1.95
C LYS A 50 7.95 19.88 -1.57
N LYS A 51 6.92 19.52 -2.32
CA LYS A 51 6.21 18.24 -2.23
C LYS A 51 6.74 17.34 -3.33
N TYR A 52 7.66 16.47 -3.01
CA TYR A 52 8.40 15.68 -4.00
C TYR A 52 7.79 14.30 -4.29
N THR A 53 6.76 13.89 -3.56
CA THR A 53 5.96 12.69 -3.84
C THR A 53 4.56 13.14 -4.24
N ILE A 54 4.12 12.76 -5.43
CA ILE A 54 2.80 13.10 -5.99
C ILE A 54 1.94 11.85 -5.90
N MET A 55 0.84 11.98 -5.18
CA MET A 55 -0.04 10.88 -4.79
C MET A 55 -0.93 10.40 -5.94
N PRO A 56 -1.62 9.24 -5.82
CA PRO A 56 -2.24 8.54 -6.94
C PRO A 56 -3.17 9.39 -7.79
N ASN A 57 -4.04 10.18 -7.18
CA ASN A 57 -5.02 10.98 -7.92
C ASN A 57 -4.35 12.00 -8.86
N ASP A 58 -3.35 12.71 -8.36
CA ASP A 58 -2.66 13.74 -9.14
C ASP A 58 -1.65 13.12 -10.12
N ALA A 59 -1.03 11.99 -9.75
CA ALA A 59 -0.19 11.22 -10.67
C ALA A 59 -1.01 10.66 -11.83
N LEU A 60 -2.21 10.15 -11.57
CA LEU A 60 -3.13 9.67 -12.60
C LEU A 60 -3.61 10.81 -13.51
N LEU A 61 -3.84 12.03 -12.98
CA LEU A 61 -4.15 13.20 -13.81
C LEU A 61 -3.03 13.48 -14.83
N TRP A 62 -1.77 13.48 -14.38
CA TRP A 62 -0.62 13.64 -15.26
C TRP A 62 -0.54 12.56 -16.34
N VAL A 63 -0.85 11.30 -15.98
CA VAL A 63 -0.94 10.18 -16.94
C VAL A 63 -2.06 10.38 -17.94
N LYS A 64 -3.26 10.77 -17.48
CA LYS A 64 -4.43 11.00 -18.33
C LYS A 64 -4.26 12.11 -19.36
N GLU A 65 -3.44 13.10 -19.07
CA GLU A 65 -3.09 14.15 -20.06
C GLU A 65 -2.23 13.61 -21.23
N ARG A 66 -1.62 12.43 -21.08
CA ARG A 66 -0.69 11.82 -22.05
C ARG A 66 -1.29 10.66 -22.82
N ILE A 67 -2.48 10.21 -22.47
CA ILE A 67 -3.14 9.09 -23.11
C ILE A 67 -4.48 9.50 -23.73
N VAL A 68 -4.97 8.67 -24.62
CA VAL A 68 -6.29 8.86 -25.21
C VAL A 68 -7.37 8.62 -24.15
N PRO A 69 -8.31 9.53 -23.92
CA PRO A 69 -9.35 9.33 -22.93
C PRO A 69 -10.30 8.17 -23.32
N SER A 70 -10.76 7.43 -22.31
CA SER A 70 -11.68 6.29 -22.48
C SER A 70 -13.03 6.70 -23.12
N SER A 71 -13.44 7.95 -22.96
CA SER A 71 -14.66 8.51 -23.53
C SER A 71 -14.56 8.89 -25.01
N ARG A 72 -13.38 8.74 -25.64
CA ARG A 72 -13.20 9.10 -27.04
C ARG A 72 -14.02 8.19 -27.95
N GLN A 73 -14.75 8.78 -28.92
CA GLN A 73 -15.68 8.08 -29.79
C GLN A 73 -15.08 6.88 -30.56
N ASN A 74 -13.81 6.97 -30.96
CA ASN A 74 -13.11 5.90 -31.69
C ASN A 74 -12.17 5.05 -30.80
N ILE A 75 -12.37 5.04 -29.47
CA ILE A 75 -11.48 4.33 -28.53
C ILE A 75 -11.35 2.84 -28.85
N ALA A 76 -12.45 2.18 -29.24
CA ALA A 76 -12.45 0.76 -29.59
C ALA A 76 -11.52 0.43 -30.78
N SER A 77 -11.46 1.32 -31.78
CA SER A 77 -10.52 1.18 -32.92
C SER A 77 -9.08 1.33 -32.46
N ILE A 78 -8.79 2.35 -31.62
CA ILE A 78 -7.46 2.59 -31.09
C ILE A 78 -6.95 1.41 -30.27
N LEU A 79 -7.80 0.85 -29.38
CA LEU A 79 -7.44 -0.33 -28.60
C LEU A 79 -7.14 -1.54 -29.48
N LYS A 80 -7.95 -1.78 -30.51
CA LYS A 80 -7.75 -2.87 -31.48
C LYS A 80 -6.44 -2.71 -32.23
N ASP A 81 -6.16 -1.51 -32.77
CA ASP A 81 -4.93 -1.21 -33.52
C ASP A 81 -3.68 -1.33 -32.64
N SER A 82 -3.83 -1.09 -31.33
CA SER A 82 -2.78 -1.25 -30.32
C SER A 82 -2.70 -2.65 -29.71
N ASN A 83 -3.49 -3.62 -30.19
CA ASN A 83 -3.61 -4.97 -29.64
C ASN A 83 -3.98 -5.02 -28.14
N LEU A 84 -4.74 -4.04 -27.66
CA LEU A 84 -5.26 -4.01 -26.29
C LEU A 84 -6.69 -4.54 -26.27
N LYS A 85 -6.95 -5.47 -25.33
CA LYS A 85 -8.29 -6.06 -25.14
C LYS A 85 -9.23 -5.14 -24.38
N GLU A 86 -8.68 -4.32 -23.51
CA GLU A 86 -9.38 -3.41 -22.60
C GLU A 86 -8.59 -2.11 -22.43
N TYR A 87 -9.25 -1.10 -21.90
CA TYR A 87 -8.62 0.18 -21.61
C TYR A 87 -7.69 0.02 -20.39
N ASP A 88 -6.42 0.35 -20.57
CA ASP A 88 -5.37 0.22 -19.57
C ASP A 88 -4.47 1.45 -19.69
N GLU A 89 -4.53 2.32 -18.67
CA GLU A 89 -3.81 3.59 -18.67
C GLU A 89 -2.30 3.40 -18.81
N TYR A 90 -1.74 2.41 -18.09
CA TYR A 90 -0.31 2.18 -18.13
C TYR A 90 0.16 1.67 -19.49
N LYS A 91 -0.55 0.72 -20.08
CA LYS A 91 -0.22 0.19 -21.40
C LYS A 91 -0.35 1.27 -22.47
N LEU A 92 -1.44 2.06 -22.44
CA LEU A 92 -1.63 3.18 -23.36
C LEU A 92 -0.51 4.22 -23.24
N LEU A 93 -0.11 4.53 -21.99
CA LEU A 93 0.99 5.46 -21.72
C LEU A 93 2.31 4.97 -22.31
N MET A 94 2.61 3.69 -22.15
CA MET A 94 3.89 3.10 -22.62
C MET A 94 3.94 2.88 -24.12
N LEU A 95 2.80 2.81 -24.83
CA LEU A 95 2.77 2.70 -26.30
C LEU A 95 3.41 3.90 -27.01
N ASN A 96 3.31 5.09 -26.44
CA ASN A 96 3.90 6.32 -26.98
C ASN A 96 5.03 6.86 -26.08
N GLU A 97 5.60 6.03 -25.20
CA GLU A 97 6.63 6.42 -24.25
C GLU A 97 6.22 7.63 -23.38
N GLY A 98 4.94 7.76 -23.06
CA GLY A 98 4.40 8.88 -22.29
C GLY A 98 4.45 10.23 -23.00
N ARG A 99 4.71 10.28 -24.30
CA ARG A 99 4.75 11.53 -25.09
C ARG A 99 3.35 12.08 -25.31
N CYS A 100 3.23 13.40 -25.29
CA CYS A 100 2.01 14.09 -25.63
C CYS A 100 2.27 15.32 -26.51
N CYS A 101 1.21 15.95 -27.02
CA CYS A 101 1.33 17.12 -27.89
C CYS A 101 1.54 18.45 -27.11
N GLN A 102 1.50 18.42 -25.77
CA GLN A 102 1.54 19.62 -24.94
C GLN A 102 2.96 19.96 -24.47
N ASP A 103 3.87 18.96 -24.45
CA ASP A 103 5.24 19.13 -23.99
C ASP A 103 6.21 18.15 -24.67
N ASN A 104 7.50 18.29 -24.39
CA ASN A 104 8.56 17.46 -24.96
C ASN A 104 9.07 16.38 -23.98
N TYR A 105 8.32 16.11 -22.91
CA TYR A 105 8.71 15.06 -21.95
C TYR A 105 8.34 13.67 -22.44
N TYR A 106 9.10 12.69 -21.99
CA TYR A 106 8.87 11.28 -22.30
C TYR A 106 9.28 10.36 -21.15
N LEU A 107 8.87 9.12 -21.24
CA LEU A 107 9.16 8.07 -20.27
C LEU A 107 10.16 7.07 -20.82
N GLU A 108 11.13 6.72 -20.02
CA GLU A 108 12.07 5.63 -20.29
C GLU A 108 12.00 4.60 -19.16
N SER A 109 11.81 3.33 -19.50
CA SER A 109 11.76 2.24 -18.51
C SER A 109 13.07 2.16 -17.72
N CYS A 110 12.99 2.01 -16.41
CA CYS A 110 14.12 1.92 -15.51
C CYS A 110 14.08 0.64 -14.69
N ASN A 111 15.22 -0.05 -14.61
CA ASN A 111 15.34 -1.29 -13.82
C ASN A 111 15.92 -1.07 -12.42
N SER A 112 16.32 0.15 -12.08
CA SER A 112 16.90 0.51 -10.79
C SER A 112 16.08 1.58 -10.09
N ILE A 113 15.93 1.43 -8.77
CA ILE A 113 15.25 2.43 -7.95
C ILE A 113 16.30 3.40 -7.42
N PRO A 114 16.16 4.72 -7.65
CA PRO A 114 17.07 5.73 -7.12
C PRO A 114 17.12 5.71 -5.59
N SER A 115 18.28 6.06 -5.03
CA SER A 115 18.53 6.04 -3.59
C SER A 115 17.56 6.94 -2.79
N PHE A 116 17.20 8.10 -3.33
CA PHE A 116 16.25 9.01 -2.66
C PHE A 116 14.84 8.41 -2.59
N ILE A 117 14.40 7.64 -3.59
CA ILE A 117 13.13 6.91 -3.56
C ILE A 117 13.21 5.80 -2.50
N LEU A 118 14.31 5.02 -2.47
CA LEU A 118 14.50 4.00 -1.43
C LEU A 118 14.46 4.58 -0.01
N GLN A 119 15.01 5.79 0.19
CA GLN A 119 14.92 6.47 1.49
C GLN A 119 13.46 6.82 1.85
N ARG A 120 12.67 7.32 0.89
CA ARG A 120 11.25 7.64 1.11
C ARG A 120 10.42 6.39 1.33
N GLN A 121 10.77 5.28 0.67
CA GLN A 121 10.09 4.00 0.82
C GLN A 121 10.27 3.35 2.20
N LYS A 122 11.17 3.85 3.04
CA LYS A 122 11.25 3.41 4.45
C LYS A 122 9.98 3.72 5.25
N LEU A 123 9.22 4.73 4.85
CA LEU A 123 7.97 5.11 5.48
C LEU A 123 6.74 4.51 4.81
N LEU A 124 6.89 3.61 3.82
CA LEU A 124 5.75 2.92 3.25
C LEU A 124 5.10 2.00 4.28
N ILE A 125 3.78 1.92 4.21
CA ILE A 125 2.99 1.00 5.02
C ILE A 125 3.24 -0.42 4.53
N LYS A 126 3.73 -1.26 5.43
CA LYS A 126 4.00 -2.66 5.19
C LYS A 126 2.77 -3.52 5.46
N ASP A 127 2.07 -3.22 6.55
CA ASP A 127 0.87 -3.93 6.98
C ASP A 127 0.11 -3.10 8.03
N PHE A 128 -1.15 -3.43 8.29
CA PHE A 128 -1.92 -2.82 9.35
C PHE A 128 -2.89 -3.82 9.99
N LEU A 129 -3.29 -3.53 11.23
CA LEU A 129 -4.31 -4.26 11.97
C LEU A 129 -5.37 -3.27 12.48
N ILE A 130 -6.62 -3.69 12.42
CA ILE A 130 -7.74 -2.93 12.99
C ILE A 130 -7.90 -3.35 14.45
N LEU A 131 -7.81 -2.39 15.36
CA LEU A 131 -7.99 -2.59 16.80
C LEU A 131 -9.49 -2.57 17.16
N GLU A 132 -9.86 -3.03 18.38
CA GLU A 132 -11.26 -3.08 18.83
C GLU A 132 -11.97 -1.72 18.81
N ASN A 133 -11.22 -0.65 19.13
CA ASN A 133 -11.70 0.74 19.07
C ASN A 133 -11.70 1.34 17.65
N ARG A 134 -11.41 0.52 16.64
CA ARG A 134 -11.28 0.89 15.21
C ARG A 134 -10.06 1.76 14.88
N ASP A 135 -9.16 2.02 15.82
CA ASP A 135 -7.84 2.58 15.51
C ASP A 135 -7.01 1.56 14.71
N LEU A 136 -5.98 2.04 14.03
CA LEU A 136 -5.11 1.18 13.24
C LEU A 136 -3.75 1.02 13.92
N LEU A 137 -3.31 -0.21 14.13
CA LEU A 137 -1.91 -0.51 14.37
C LEU A 137 -1.23 -0.71 13.01
N ILE A 138 -0.35 0.22 12.66
CA ILE A 138 0.31 0.26 11.35
C ILE A 138 1.79 -0.08 11.51
N PHE A 139 2.28 -0.94 10.63
CA PHE A 139 3.68 -1.33 10.51
C PHE A 139 4.28 -0.67 9.27
N PHE A 140 5.45 -0.05 9.41
CA PHE A 140 6.17 0.61 8.34
C PHE A 140 7.41 -0.19 7.90
N ASN A 141 7.94 0.11 6.71
CA ASN A 141 9.14 -0.56 6.19
C ASN A 141 10.42 -0.26 6.97
N ASN A 142 10.44 0.80 7.78
CA ASN A 142 11.54 1.11 8.70
C ASN A 142 11.49 0.31 10.01
N ASP A 143 10.65 -0.74 10.09
CA ASP A 143 10.39 -1.57 11.27
C ASP A 143 9.74 -0.83 12.46
N GLU A 144 9.27 0.39 12.28
CA GLU A 144 8.44 1.05 13.28
C GLU A 144 6.98 0.57 13.20
N SER A 145 6.32 0.57 14.36
CA SER A 145 4.88 0.41 14.46
C SER A 145 4.26 1.60 15.17
N ARG A 146 3.09 2.01 14.72
CA ARG A 146 2.39 3.18 15.23
C ARG A 146 0.89 2.94 15.30
N ILE A 147 0.23 3.59 16.25
CA ILE A 147 -1.22 3.62 16.35
C ILE A 147 -1.73 4.91 15.71
N TYR A 148 -2.52 4.76 14.67
CA TYR A 148 -3.20 5.86 13.98
C TYR A 148 -4.69 5.84 14.28
N LYS A 149 -5.22 6.99 14.73
CA LYS A 149 -6.65 7.17 15.00
C LYS A 149 -7.35 7.64 13.75
N ILE A 150 -8.37 6.90 13.32
CA ILE A 150 -9.23 7.32 12.23
C ILE A 150 -10.44 8.05 12.84
N GLU A 151 -10.63 9.32 12.45
CA GLU A 151 -11.73 10.15 12.97
C GLU A 151 -13.08 9.86 12.30
N THR A 152 -13.07 9.19 11.14
CA THR A 152 -14.28 8.86 10.37
C THR A 152 -14.64 7.39 10.50
N ASN A 153 -15.93 7.09 10.46
CA ASN A 153 -16.39 5.71 10.30
C ASN A 153 -16.03 5.21 8.90
N TYR A 154 -15.66 3.94 8.79
CA TYR A 154 -15.33 3.29 7.52
C TYR A 154 -15.88 1.85 7.50
N GLU A 155 -16.19 1.35 6.31
CA GLU A 155 -16.60 -0.04 6.07
C GLU A 155 -15.42 -0.87 5.57
N THR A 156 -14.64 -0.29 4.67
CA THR A 156 -13.46 -0.95 4.06
C THR A 156 -12.22 -0.09 4.21
N ILE A 157 -11.08 -0.76 4.32
CA ILE A 157 -9.76 -0.13 4.34
C ILE A 157 -8.74 -1.07 3.72
N SER A 158 -7.87 -0.54 2.88
CA SER A 158 -6.82 -1.31 2.21
C SER A 158 -5.54 -0.50 2.06
N ILE A 159 -4.40 -1.19 1.90
CA ILE A 159 -3.14 -0.57 1.51
C ILE A 159 -3.21 -0.28 0.02
N SER A 160 -2.94 0.96 -0.36
CA SER A 160 -2.96 1.43 -1.74
C SER A 160 -1.59 1.96 -2.17
N ALA A 161 -1.36 1.97 -3.49
CA ALA A 161 -0.14 2.44 -4.12
C ALA A 161 1.14 1.85 -3.51
N GLY A 162 1.13 0.52 -3.27
CA GLY A 162 2.29 -0.18 -2.72
C GLY A 162 2.73 0.29 -1.34
N GLY A 163 1.82 0.84 -0.52
CA GLY A 163 2.08 1.34 0.82
C GLY A 163 2.30 2.85 0.92
N TYR A 164 2.16 3.60 -0.17
CA TYR A 164 2.18 5.07 -0.12
C TYR A 164 0.97 5.67 0.62
N GLY A 165 -0.05 4.87 0.90
CA GLY A 165 -1.18 5.28 1.71
C GLY A 165 -2.19 4.17 1.97
N LEU A 166 -3.26 4.55 2.66
CA LEU A 166 -4.44 3.74 2.87
C LEU A 166 -5.60 4.31 2.06
N GLU A 167 -6.38 3.42 1.46
CA GLU A 167 -7.63 3.75 0.80
C GLU A 167 -8.78 3.33 1.71
N ILE A 168 -9.69 4.25 1.94
CA ILE A 168 -10.85 4.08 2.82
C ILE A 168 -12.11 4.24 1.98
N ASP A 169 -12.99 3.22 1.99
CA ASP A 169 -14.28 3.21 1.31
C ASP A 169 -14.20 3.62 -0.17
N GLU A 170 -13.10 3.23 -0.86
CA GLU A 170 -12.84 3.48 -2.28
C GLU A 170 -12.80 4.97 -2.70
N ASN A 171 -12.95 5.91 -1.74
CA ASN A 171 -13.11 7.33 -2.02
C ASN A 171 -12.10 8.23 -1.30
N MET A 172 -11.52 7.78 -0.21
CA MET A 172 -10.59 8.57 0.60
C MET A 172 -9.21 7.93 0.61
N PHE A 173 -8.21 8.66 0.13
CA PHE A 173 -6.82 8.26 0.22
C PHE A 173 -6.11 9.06 1.32
N ILE A 174 -5.49 8.36 2.27
CA ILE A 174 -4.68 8.97 3.33
C ILE A 174 -3.22 8.57 3.10
N ASP A 175 -2.36 9.56 2.85
CA ASP A 175 -0.95 9.30 2.57
C ASP A 175 -0.18 8.81 3.80
N ASN A 176 0.85 7.99 3.56
CA ASN A 176 1.65 7.36 4.59
C ASN A 176 2.39 8.35 5.51
N ARG A 177 2.80 9.52 4.99
CA ARG A 177 3.49 10.55 5.78
C ARG A 177 2.53 11.26 6.72
N HIS A 178 1.29 11.53 6.26
CA HIS A 178 0.25 12.06 7.12
C HIS A 178 -0.01 11.09 8.28
N ILE A 179 -0.19 9.81 7.96
CA ILE A 179 -0.38 8.75 8.97
C ILE A 179 0.80 8.69 9.93
N TYR A 180 2.03 8.64 9.41
CA TYR A 180 3.24 8.57 10.22
C TYR A 180 3.38 9.75 11.20
N ASN A 181 3.12 10.97 10.72
CA ASN A 181 3.26 12.19 11.52
C ASN A 181 2.15 12.37 12.57
N ASN A 182 0.97 11.79 12.33
CA ASN A 182 -0.21 11.93 13.19
C ASN A 182 -0.52 10.66 14.00
N SER A 183 0.44 9.77 14.15
CA SER A 183 0.31 8.50 14.88
C SER A 183 1.23 8.41 16.08
N THR A 184 0.87 7.57 17.05
CA THR A 184 1.66 7.33 18.28
C THR A 184 2.55 6.10 18.11
N ILE A 185 3.83 6.21 18.46
CA ILE A 185 4.78 5.10 18.38
C ILE A 185 4.41 4.01 19.40
N LEU A 186 4.42 2.74 18.94
CA LEU A 186 4.16 1.58 19.80
C LEU A 186 5.41 0.71 20.06
N ASN A 187 6.48 0.83 19.28
CA ASN A 187 7.73 0.08 19.40
C ASN A 187 7.59 -1.46 19.32
N ILE A 188 6.68 -1.97 18.51
CA ILE A 188 6.55 -3.39 18.19
C ILE A 188 7.06 -3.62 16.78
N LYS A 189 8.08 -4.48 16.59
CA LYS A 189 8.53 -4.86 15.25
C LYS A 189 7.54 -5.84 14.63
N TYR A 190 7.25 -5.68 13.34
CA TYR A 190 6.36 -6.58 12.60
C TYR A 190 6.78 -8.05 12.70
N ALA A 191 8.09 -8.34 12.56
CA ALA A 191 8.62 -9.69 12.67
C ALA A 191 8.39 -10.29 14.06
N ASP A 192 8.55 -9.52 15.13
CA ASP A 192 8.33 -9.96 16.51
C ASP A 192 6.83 -10.23 16.75
N PHE A 193 5.95 -9.37 16.21
CA PHE A 193 4.50 -9.58 16.27
C PHE A 193 4.08 -10.88 15.56
N ILE A 194 4.53 -11.10 14.33
CA ILE A 194 4.20 -12.32 13.58
C ILE A 194 4.79 -13.57 14.28
N SER A 195 6.01 -13.47 14.80
CA SER A 195 6.63 -14.56 15.58
C SER A 195 5.83 -14.83 16.86
N PHE A 196 5.37 -13.80 17.55
CA PHE A 196 4.51 -13.96 18.72
C PHE A 196 3.21 -14.70 18.37
N VAL A 197 2.49 -14.24 17.34
CA VAL A 197 1.22 -14.88 16.92
C VAL A 197 1.46 -16.34 16.56
N ARG A 198 2.48 -16.63 15.73
CA ARG A 198 2.80 -17.99 15.28
C ARG A 198 3.15 -18.94 16.42
N ASN A 199 3.86 -18.45 17.44
CA ASN A 199 4.37 -19.29 18.52
C ASN A 199 3.44 -19.36 19.74
N ASN A 200 2.48 -18.43 19.88
CA ASN A 200 1.69 -18.29 21.10
C ASN A 200 0.19 -18.35 20.89
N VAL A 201 -0.30 -18.32 19.64
CA VAL A 201 -1.72 -18.52 19.34
C VAL A 201 -1.90 -19.90 18.75
N LEU A 202 -2.68 -20.74 19.45
CA LEU A 202 -2.87 -22.15 19.12
C LEU A 202 -4.30 -22.42 18.67
N ASP A 203 -4.49 -23.29 17.70
CA ASP A 203 -5.80 -23.87 17.41
C ASP A 203 -6.13 -25.01 18.41
N ALA A 204 -7.35 -25.56 18.30
CA ALA A 204 -7.79 -26.64 19.20
C ALA A 204 -6.97 -27.94 19.04
N ALA A 205 -6.36 -28.20 17.87
CA ALA A 205 -5.52 -29.35 17.64
C ALA A 205 -4.14 -29.18 18.28
N GLU A 206 -3.55 -28.01 18.09
CA GLU A 206 -2.26 -27.63 18.67
C GLU A 206 -2.36 -27.56 20.20
N ALA A 207 -3.44 -26.99 20.73
CA ALA A 207 -3.75 -26.96 22.17
C ALA A 207 -3.86 -28.37 22.75
N ALA A 208 -4.59 -29.26 22.07
CA ALA A 208 -4.73 -30.68 22.49
C ALA A 208 -3.40 -31.42 22.45
N GLY A 209 -2.57 -31.19 21.42
CA GLY A 209 -1.23 -31.78 21.31
C GLY A 209 -0.31 -31.30 22.44
N LEU A 210 -0.33 -30.01 22.75
CA LEU A 210 0.48 -29.41 23.83
C LEU A 210 0.11 -29.98 25.19
N SER A 211 -1.20 -30.13 25.47
CA SER A 211 -1.74 -30.64 26.74
C SER A 211 -1.80 -32.16 26.82
N LYS A 212 -1.37 -32.87 25.78
CA LYS A 212 -1.47 -34.31 25.65
C LYS A 212 -2.87 -34.90 25.91
N CYS A 213 -3.89 -34.18 25.47
CA CYS A 213 -5.30 -34.50 25.64
C CYS A 213 -6.03 -34.54 24.28
N THR A 214 -7.34 -34.81 24.30
CA THR A 214 -8.16 -34.81 23.08
C THR A 214 -8.70 -33.42 22.78
N ARG A 215 -9.04 -33.14 21.50
CA ARG A 215 -9.75 -31.91 21.12
C ARG A 215 -11.08 -31.74 21.87
N GLN A 216 -11.75 -32.86 22.21
CA GLN A 216 -12.96 -32.82 23.01
C GLN A 216 -12.68 -32.27 24.41
N ASN A 217 -11.59 -32.69 25.06
CA ASN A 217 -11.18 -32.15 26.37
C ASN A 217 -10.91 -30.63 26.31
N ILE A 218 -10.27 -30.12 25.27
CA ILE A 218 -10.06 -28.68 25.07
C ILE A 218 -11.41 -27.97 24.96
N LYS A 219 -12.36 -28.53 24.21
CA LYS A 219 -13.74 -28.01 24.14
C LYS A 219 -14.42 -27.99 25.49
N ASP A 220 -14.35 -29.09 26.24
CA ASP A 220 -14.94 -29.20 27.56
C ASP A 220 -14.34 -28.19 28.56
N LEU A 221 -13.04 -27.95 28.51
CA LEU A 221 -12.35 -26.93 29.32
C LEU A 221 -12.84 -25.52 28.97
N LYS A 222 -12.99 -25.24 27.67
CA LYS A 222 -13.59 -23.99 27.21
C LYS A 222 -15.00 -23.81 27.67
N ASP A 223 -15.85 -24.81 27.46
CA ASP A 223 -17.29 -24.78 27.81
C ASP A 223 -17.48 -24.62 29.33
N LYS A 224 -16.55 -25.12 30.13
CA LYS A 224 -16.51 -24.93 31.60
C LYS A 224 -15.88 -23.60 32.05
N GLY A 225 -15.46 -22.74 31.09
CA GLY A 225 -14.85 -21.46 31.40
C GLY A 225 -13.44 -21.55 31.98
N LYS A 226 -12.78 -22.72 31.92
CA LYS A 226 -11.41 -22.92 32.40
C LYS A 226 -10.36 -22.51 31.38
N LEU A 227 -10.72 -22.46 30.09
CA LEU A 227 -9.84 -22.07 29.00
C LEU A 227 -10.53 -20.96 28.19
N ASN A 228 -9.87 -19.80 28.09
CA ASN A 228 -10.42 -18.65 27.38
C ASN A 228 -10.00 -18.67 25.90
N THR A 229 -10.92 -18.33 25.01
CA THR A 229 -10.62 -18.15 23.60
C THR A 229 -10.13 -16.73 23.32
N VAL A 230 -9.08 -16.61 22.50
CA VAL A 230 -8.62 -15.34 21.95
C VAL A 230 -9.51 -14.90 20.78
N LYS A 231 -9.94 -15.89 19.98
CA LYS A 231 -10.89 -15.70 18.89
C LYS A 231 -11.68 -16.97 18.68
N GLU A 232 -12.97 -16.81 18.39
CA GLU A 232 -13.89 -17.94 18.16
C GLU A 232 -14.81 -17.68 16.97
N SER A 233 -15.09 -18.75 16.23
CA SER A 233 -16.12 -18.78 15.19
C SER A 233 -16.83 -20.13 15.22
N SER A 234 -17.86 -20.31 14.38
CA SER A 234 -18.54 -21.61 14.23
C SER A 234 -17.63 -22.77 13.80
N LYS A 235 -16.47 -22.46 13.23
CA LYS A 235 -15.54 -23.46 12.65
C LYS A 235 -14.23 -23.66 13.43
N TYR A 236 -13.84 -22.68 14.26
CA TYR A 236 -12.57 -22.75 15.00
C TYR A 236 -12.62 -21.97 16.31
N SER A 237 -11.76 -22.34 17.24
CA SER A 237 -11.43 -21.57 18.45
C SER A 237 -9.91 -21.45 18.55
N LEU A 238 -9.39 -20.26 18.86
CA LEU A 238 -7.99 -19.97 19.05
C LEU A 238 -7.72 -19.66 20.52
N PHE A 239 -6.60 -20.13 21.04
CA PHE A 239 -6.21 -20.07 22.45
C PHE A 239 -4.81 -19.47 22.59
N LEU A 240 -4.52 -18.80 23.71
CA LEU A 240 -3.15 -18.45 24.07
C LEU A 240 -2.44 -19.68 24.63
N LYS A 241 -1.22 -19.93 24.15
CA LYS A 241 -0.37 -21.03 24.63
C LYS A 241 -0.18 -20.98 26.16
N SER A 242 0.01 -19.78 26.71
CA SER A 242 0.15 -19.59 28.15
C SER A 242 -1.10 -20.01 28.95
N ASP A 243 -2.29 -19.79 28.38
CA ASP A 243 -3.54 -20.18 29.04
C ASP A 243 -3.76 -21.69 28.96
N VAL A 244 -3.43 -22.30 27.84
CA VAL A 244 -3.43 -23.77 27.67
C VAL A 244 -2.46 -24.42 28.68
N ILE A 245 -1.24 -23.93 28.85
CA ILE A 245 -0.27 -24.50 29.80
C ILE A 245 -0.76 -24.39 31.26
N LYS A 246 -1.49 -23.32 31.61
CA LYS A 246 -1.99 -23.12 32.98
C LYS A 246 -3.20 -23.98 33.34
N ASN A 247 -4.04 -24.30 32.35
CA ASN A 247 -5.41 -24.78 32.61
C ASN A 247 -5.71 -26.17 31.98
N ALA A 248 -4.77 -26.75 31.26
CA ALA A 248 -4.95 -28.05 30.56
C ALA A 248 -4.11 -29.21 31.12
#